data_168c6aabb75d97093b7a24cc3dd7f1d1
#
_entry.id   168c6aabb75d97093b7a24cc3dd7f1d1
#
_cell.length_a   1.000
_cell.length_b   1.000
_cell.length_c   1.000
_cell.angle_alpha   90.00
_cell.angle_beta   90.00
_cell.angle_gamma   90.00
#
_symmetry.space_group_name_H-M   'P 1'
#
loop_
_entity.id
_entity.type
_entity.pdbx_description
1 polymer ?
#
loop_
_entity_poly.entity_id
_entity_poly.type
_entity_poly.pdbx_seq_one_letter_code
_entity_poly.pdbx_strand_id
1 'polypeptide(L)'
;MAKDFKGYILLVVFLLLQTILVQAAPDGKALFQANCASCHNPLKDATGPALKGLDTRVPSKEWVYKWVHNSASLIASGDKYANDIFAKWNKIPMTGFPSLSTEEIDAIVTYVDSVEPPKAPTDGGATANS
;
A
#
# COMPACT_ATOMS: atom_id res chain seq x y z
N MET A 1 -22.62 -49.47 20.12
CA MET A 1 -21.47 -49.10 19.21
C MET A 1 -21.83 -48.25 18.00
N ALA A 2 -23.08 -48.20 17.50
CA ALA A 2 -23.42 -47.36 16.34
C ALA A 2 -23.75 -45.86 16.66
N LYS A 3 -24.01 -45.53 17.93
CA LYS A 3 -24.34 -44.15 18.34
C LYS A 3 -23.11 -43.24 18.38
N ASP A 4 -21.97 -43.77 18.74
CA ASP A 4 -20.74 -42.99 18.90
C ASP A 4 -20.08 -42.61 17.56
N PHE A 5 -20.33 -43.44 16.52
CA PHE A 5 -19.79 -43.21 15.18
C PHE A 5 -20.38 -41.97 14.51
N LYS A 6 -21.70 -41.70 14.71
CA LYS A 6 -22.33 -40.47 14.21
C LYS A 6 -21.79 -39.22 14.90
N GLY A 7 -21.56 -39.30 16.22
CA GLY A 7 -20.95 -38.21 16.99
C GLY A 7 -19.54 -37.91 16.52
N TYR A 8 -18.74 -38.93 16.26
CA TYR A 8 -17.38 -38.78 15.74
C TYR A 8 -17.36 -38.15 14.34
N ILE A 9 -18.24 -38.57 13.43
CA ILE A 9 -18.36 -37.98 12.09
C ILE A 9 -18.72 -36.48 12.17
N LEU A 10 -19.71 -36.14 13.01
CA LEU A 10 -20.11 -34.75 13.19
C LEU A 10 -18.96 -33.86 13.76
N LEU A 11 -18.18 -34.43 14.68
CA LEU A 11 -17.03 -33.73 15.27
C LEU A 11 -15.90 -33.55 14.25
N VAL A 12 -15.62 -34.55 13.43
CA VAL A 12 -14.62 -34.48 12.35
C VAL A 12 -15.08 -33.50 11.26
N VAL A 13 -16.34 -33.51 10.87
CA VAL A 13 -16.89 -32.54 9.89
C VAL A 13 -16.84 -31.11 10.47
N PHE A 14 -17.17 -30.93 11.74
CA PHE A 14 -17.05 -29.62 12.42
C PHE A 14 -15.62 -29.13 12.48
N LEU A 15 -14.65 -30.01 12.78
CA LEU A 15 -13.22 -29.68 12.76
C LEU A 15 -12.70 -29.36 11.36
N LEU A 16 -13.21 -30.03 10.32
CA LEU A 16 -12.83 -29.75 8.93
C LEU A 16 -13.45 -28.45 8.39
N LEU A 17 -14.61 -28.02 8.92
CA LEU A 17 -15.20 -26.72 8.59
C LEU A 17 -14.45 -25.53 9.20
N GLN A 18 -13.57 -25.77 10.15
CA GLN A 18 -12.74 -24.75 10.80
C GLN A 18 -11.47 -24.39 10.01
N THR A 19 -11.29 -24.92 8.78
CA THR A 19 -10.27 -24.38 7.87
C THR A 19 -10.69 -22.99 7.41
N ILE A 20 -10.63 -22.04 8.34
CA ILE A 20 -10.76 -20.62 8.07
C ILE A 20 -9.71 -20.31 7.00
N LEU A 21 -10.16 -19.80 5.87
CA LEU A 21 -9.31 -19.20 4.85
C LEU A 21 -8.52 -18.07 5.52
N VAL A 22 -7.34 -18.38 6.01
CA VAL A 22 -6.37 -17.34 6.39
C VAL A 22 -5.98 -16.68 5.09
N GLN A 23 -6.69 -15.62 4.76
CA GLN A 23 -6.32 -14.76 3.66
C GLN A 23 -4.97 -14.13 4.04
N ALA A 24 -3.92 -14.46 3.31
CA ALA A 24 -2.63 -13.82 3.51
C ALA A 24 -2.79 -12.31 3.32
N ALA A 25 -2.22 -11.52 4.22
CA ALA A 25 -2.24 -10.06 4.08
C ALA A 25 -1.60 -9.65 2.75
N PRO A 26 -2.12 -8.63 2.06
CA PRO A 26 -1.57 -8.17 0.80
C PRO A 26 -0.08 -7.78 0.93
N ASP A 27 0.74 -8.18 -0.04
CA ASP A 27 2.16 -7.79 -0.11
C ASP A 27 2.26 -6.35 -0.65
N GLY A 28 2.33 -5.38 0.24
CA GLY A 28 2.41 -3.95 -0.11
C GLY A 28 3.64 -3.61 -0.95
N LYS A 29 4.78 -4.30 -0.77
CA LYS A 29 5.97 -4.10 -1.58
C LYS A 29 5.75 -4.57 -3.02
N ALA A 30 5.23 -5.76 -3.20
CA ALA A 30 4.94 -6.29 -4.54
C ALA A 30 3.90 -5.42 -5.26
N LEU A 31 2.84 -5.00 -4.56
CA LEU A 31 1.81 -4.13 -5.09
C LEU A 31 2.36 -2.75 -5.49
N PHE A 32 3.21 -2.14 -4.64
CA PHE A 32 3.88 -0.88 -4.96
C PHE A 32 4.75 -1.01 -6.22
N GLN A 33 5.55 -2.05 -6.30
CA GLN A 33 6.43 -2.29 -7.46
C GLN A 33 5.63 -2.49 -8.75
N ALA A 34 4.52 -3.20 -8.70
CA ALA A 34 3.69 -3.48 -9.86
C ALA A 34 2.90 -2.25 -10.36
N ASN A 35 2.43 -1.38 -9.46
CA ASN A 35 1.45 -0.36 -9.79
C ASN A 35 1.96 1.07 -9.64
N CYS A 36 2.91 1.33 -8.74
CA CYS A 36 3.25 2.69 -8.30
C CYS A 36 4.69 3.11 -8.66
N ALA A 37 5.63 2.16 -8.66
CA ALA A 37 7.07 2.43 -8.74
C ALA A 37 7.52 3.06 -10.06
N SER A 38 6.73 2.96 -11.13
CA SER A 38 7.05 3.62 -12.40
C SER A 38 7.00 5.15 -12.32
N CYS A 39 6.19 5.69 -11.40
CA CYS A 39 5.97 7.13 -11.25
C CYS A 39 6.32 7.65 -9.86
N HIS A 40 6.33 6.81 -8.83
CA HIS A 40 6.57 7.19 -7.45
C HIS A 40 7.79 6.49 -6.86
N ASN A 41 8.43 7.19 -5.93
CA ASN A 41 9.45 6.60 -5.06
C ASN A 41 9.05 6.87 -3.60
N PRO A 42 9.29 5.94 -2.67
CA PRO A 42 8.97 6.19 -1.27
C PRO A 42 9.64 7.42 -0.66
N LEU A 43 10.91 7.68 -1.00
CA LEU A 43 11.75 8.64 -0.30
C LEU A 43 12.02 9.95 -1.04
N LYS A 44 11.78 10.00 -2.35
CA LYS A 44 12.07 11.16 -3.18
C LYS A 44 11.03 11.39 -4.25
N ASP A 45 10.86 12.63 -4.65
CA ASP A 45 10.02 12.99 -5.79
C ASP A 45 10.59 12.38 -7.09
N ALA A 46 9.69 11.96 -7.98
CA ALA A 46 9.98 11.39 -9.28
C ALA A 46 9.01 12.02 -10.30
N THR A 47 8.32 11.23 -11.13
CA THR A 47 7.20 11.73 -11.94
C THR A 47 6.05 12.23 -11.06
N GLY A 48 5.82 11.55 -9.92
CA GLY A 48 4.92 11.96 -8.85
C GLY A 48 5.66 12.22 -7.55
N PRO A 49 4.94 12.66 -6.48
CA PRO A 49 5.54 12.94 -5.18
C PRO A 49 6.12 11.69 -4.50
N ALA A 50 7.08 11.92 -3.60
CA ALA A 50 7.49 10.93 -2.61
C ALA A 50 6.31 10.48 -1.76
N LEU A 51 6.21 9.19 -1.45
CA LEU A 51 5.04 8.65 -0.78
C LEU A 51 5.21 8.40 0.73
N LYS A 52 6.43 8.30 1.26
CA LYS A 52 6.64 8.13 2.71
C LYS A 52 5.97 9.28 3.48
N GLY A 53 5.21 8.95 4.50
CA GLY A 53 4.46 9.91 5.33
C GLY A 53 3.28 10.56 4.61
N LEU A 54 2.74 9.91 3.58
CA LEU A 54 1.63 10.50 2.82
C LEU A 54 0.37 10.67 3.69
N ASP A 55 0.12 9.77 4.63
CA ASP A 55 -1.02 9.76 5.55
C ASP A 55 -1.10 11.03 6.41
N THR A 56 0.04 11.64 6.71
CA THR A 56 0.10 12.92 7.46
C THR A 56 -0.12 14.15 6.59
N ARG A 57 -0.13 14.00 5.26
CA ARG A 57 -0.20 15.09 4.28
C ARG A 57 -1.52 15.16 3.51
N VAL A 58 -2.27 14.07 3.52
CA VAL A 58 -3.55 13.96 2.80
C VAL A 58 -4.73 14.24 3.71
N PRO A 59 -5.90 14.61 3.17
CA PRO A 59 -7.08 14.94 3.98
C PRO A 59 -7.57 13.79 4.85
N SER A 60 -7.60 12.58 4.30
CA SER A 60 -8.00 11.36 5.02
C SER A 60 -7.60 10.11 4.23
N LYS A 61 -7.72 8.96 4.87
CA LYS A 61 -7.49 7.65 4.27
C LYS A 61 -8.48 7.36 3.12
N GLU A 62 -9.74 7.71 3.31
CA GLU A 62 -10.79 7.58 2.29
C GLU A 62 -10.51 8.46 1.06
N TRP A 63 -9.88 9.61 1.28
CA TRP A 63 -9.42 10.45 0.19
C TRP A 63 -8.34 9.72 -0.65
N VAL A 64 -7.40 9.03 0.00
CA VAL A 64 -6.37 8.24 -0.69
C VAL A 64 -7.02 7.16 -1.56
N TYR A 65 -8.01 6.44 -1.04
CA TYR A 65 -8.71 5.42 -1.82
C TYR A 65 -9.37 6.01 -3.07
N LYS A 66 -10.09 7.12 -2.93
CA LYS A 66 -10.73 7.81 -4.07
C LYS A 66 -9.70 8.29 -5.08
N TRP A 67 -8.58 8.85 -4.60
CA TRP A 67 -7.50 9.32 -5.46
C TRP A 67 -6.85 8.18 -6.23
N VAL A 68 -6.51 7.08 -5.57
CA VAL A 68 -5.90 5.90 -6.20
C VAL A 68 -6.86 5.26 -7.19
N HIS A 69 -8.13 5.14 -6.84
CA HIS A 69 -9.11 4.55 -7.75
C HIS A 69 -9.36 5.41 -9.00
N ASN A 70 -9.50 6.71 -8.85
CA ASN A 70 -9.78 7.61 -9.97
C ASN A 70 -9.46 9.08 -9.64
N SER A 71 -8.21 9.46 -9.79
CA SER A 71 -7.75 10.83 -9.54
C SER A 71 -8.45 11.86 -10.45
N ALA A 72 -8.71 11.52 -11.70
CA ALA A 72 -9.37 12.41 -12.65
C ALA A 72 -10.80 12.77 -12.21
N SER A 73 -11.55 11.79 -11.69
CA SER A 73 -12.89 12.04 -11.13
C SER A 73 -12.84 12.95 -9.91
N LEU A 74 -11.86 12.75 -9.02
CA LEU A 74 -11.71 13.57 -7.83
C LEU A 74 -11.30 15.02 -8.15
N ILE A 75 -10.44 15.22 -9.16
CA ILE A 75 -10.11 16.54 -9.70
C ILE A 75 -11.36 17.21 -10.28
N ALA A 76 -12.12 16.48 -11.12
CA ALA A 76 -13.33 16.99 -11.77
C ALA A 76 -14.45 17.34 -10.78
N SER A 77 -14.48 16.71 -9.61
CA SER A 77 -15.46 17.01 -8.56
C SER A 77 -15.22 18.37 -7.88
N GLY A 78 -14.12 19.04 -8.15
CA GLY A 78 -13.76 20.30 -7.52
C GLY A 78 -13.10 20.12 -6.14
N ASP A 79 -12.67 18.90 -5.78
CA ASP A 79 -11.91 18.69 -4.54
C ASP A 79 -10.66 19.58 -4.51
N LYS A 80 -10.57 20.44 -3.49
CA LYS A 80 -9.51 21.45 -3.44
C LYS A 80 -8.12 20.83 -3.38
N TYR A 81 -7.94 19.81 -2.54
CA TYR A 81 -6.63 19.20 -2.35
C TYR A 81 -6.19 18.43 -3.60
N ALA A 82 -7.13 17.75 -4.28
CA ALA A 82 -6.86 17.09 -5.56
C ALA A 82 -6.42 18.08 -6.63
N ASN A 83 -7.09 19.24 -6.72
CA ASN A 83 -6.76 20.29 -7.67
C ASN A 83 -5.43 20.96 -7.36
N ASP A 84 -5.10 21.17 -6.08
CA ASP A 84 -3.80 21.71 -5.67
C ASP A 84 -2.64 20.76 -6.05
N ILE A 85 -2.79 19.46 -5.80
CA ILE A 85 -1.80 18.45 -6.23
C ILE A 85 -1.69 18.41 -7.75
N PHE A 86 -2.81 18.34 -8.45
CA PHE A 86 -2.83 18.34 -9.91
C PHE A 86 -2.10 19.54 -10.50
N ALA A 87 -2.35 20.75 -9.99
CA ALA A 87 -1.66 21.96 -10.41
C ALA A 87 -0.16 21.91 -10.12
N LYS A 88 0.22 21.40 -8.93
CA LYS A 88 1.62 21.27 -8.51
C LYS A 88 2.41 20.29 -9.39
N TRP A 89 1.77 19.23 -9.87
CA TRP A 89 2.40 18.16 -10.66
C TRP A 89 2.09 18.29 -12.15
N ASN A 90 2.28 19.48 -12.70
CA ASN A 90 2.20 19.79 -14.13
C ASN A 90 0.89 19.45 -14.81
N LYS A 91 -0.19 19.40 -14.06
CA LYS A 91 -1.54 19.01 -14.53
C LYS A 91 -1.58 17.63 -15.21
N ILE A 92 -0.76 16.71 -14.71
CA ILE A 92 -0.78 15.31 -15.11
C ILE A 92 -1.61 14.55 -14.07
N PRO A 93 -2.79 13.99 -14.45
CA PRO A 93 -3.57 13.18 -13.53
C PRO A 93 -2.85 11.86 -13.26
N MET A 94 -2.88 11.40 -12.03
CA MET A 94 -2.37 10.08 -11.69
C MET A 94 -3.23 9.00 -12.38
N THR A 95 -2.60 7.94 -12.89
CA THR A 95 -3.32 6.78 -13.42
C THR A 95 -4.20 6.17 -12.33
N GLY A 96 -5.45 5.87 -12.65
CA GLY A 96 -6.38 5.22 -11.73
C GLY A 96 -6.18 3.71 -11.67
N PHE A 97 -6.37 3.14 -10.48
CA PHE A 97 -6.27 1.69 -10.21
C PHE A 97 -7.56 1.20 -9.53
N PRO A 98 -8.69 1.14 -10.26
CA PRO A 98 -10.00 0.85 -9.68
C PRO A 98 -10.14 -0.59 -9.16
N SER A 99 -9.23 -1.49 -9.54
CA SER A 99 -9.22 -2.89 -9.10
C SER A 99 -8.51 -3.13 -7.77
N LEU A 100 -7.71 -2.17 -7.28
CA LEU A 100 -7.06 -2.31 -5.99
C LEU A 100 -8.09 -2.20 -4.87
N SER A 101 -8.10 -3.15 -3.94
CA SER A 101 -8.92 -3.04 -2.73
C SER A 101 -8.35 -2.00 -1.76
N THR A 102 -9.16 -1.58 -0.80
CA THR A 102 -8.71 -0.66 0.27
C THR A 102 -7.60 -1.28 1.11
N GLU A 103 -7.66 -2.59 1.36
CA GLU A 103 -6.64 -3.34 2.09
C GLU A 103 -5.31 -3.40 1.32
N GLU A 104 -5.36 -3.52 0.00
CA GLU A 104 -4.17 -3.48 -0.86
C GLU A 104 -3.55 -2.08 -0.89
N ILE A 105 -4.36 -1.04 -0.96
CA ILE A 105 -3.88 0.36 -0.86
C ILE A 105 -3.25 0.60 0.51
N ASP A 106 -3.86 0.12 1.60
CA ASP A 106 -3.29 0.21 2.95
C ASP A 106 -1.95 -0.52 3.07
N ALA A 107 -1.84 -1.69 2.47
CA ALA A 107 -0.59 -2.43 2.45
C ALA A 107 0.51 -1.65 1.69
N ILE A 108 0.17 -1.00 0.58
CA ILE A 108 1.09 -0.12 -0.16
C ILE A 108 1.54 1.04 0.73
N VAL A 109 0.61 1.74 1.39
CA VAL A 109 0.92 2.86 2.31
C VAL A 109 1.83 2.40 3.44
N THR A 110 1.50 1.28 4.08
CA THR A 110 2.33 0.67 5.13
C THR A 110 3.74 0.36 4.63
N TYR A 111 3.85 -0.20 3.43
CA TYR A 111 5.15 -0.49 2.83
C TYR A 111 5.98 0.78 2.62
N VAL A 112 5.44 1.81 1.96
CA VAL A 112 6.20 3.04 1.65
C VAL A 112 6.66 3.75 2.92
N ASP A 113 5.86 3.69 4.00
CA ASP A 113 6.21 4.26 5.30
C ASP A 113 7.33 3.47 6.00
N SER A 114 7.43 2.17 5.76
CA SER A 114 8.48 1.31 6.32
C SER A 114 9.84 1.48 5.64
N VAL A 115 9.89 2.10 4.45
CA VAL A 115 11.15 2.27 3.71
C VAL A 115 12.05 3.27 4.41
N GLU A 116 13.23 2.83 4.82
CA GLU A 116 14.24 3.69 5.45
C GLU A 116 15.21 4.27 4.41
N PRO A 117 15.69 5.51 4.63
CA PRO A 117 16.78 6.05 3.83
C PRO A 117 18.01 5.14 3.91
N PRO A 118 18.82 5.04 2.84
CA PRO A 118 20.10 4.34 2.90
C PRO A 118 20.92 4.90 4.08
N LYS A 119 21.42 4.02 4.94
CA LYS A 119 22.38 4.45 5.97
C LYS A 119 23.54 5.12 5.28
N ALA A 120 23.89 6.33 5.73
CA ALA A 120 25.12 6.98 5.31
C ALA A 120 26.28 5.99 5.51
N PRO A 121 27.26 5.93 4.58
CA PRO A 121 28.43 5.13 4.79
C PRO A 121 29.03 5.55 6.14
N THR A 122 29.12 4.63 7.08
CA THR A 122 29.94 4.84 8.27
C THR A 122 31.37 4.88 7.75
N ASP A 123 31.94 6.07 7.75
CA ASP A 123 33.33 6.30 7.39
C ASP A 123 34.19 5.54 8.39
N GLY A 124 34.53 4.31 8.04
CA GLY A 124 35.33 3.37 8.78
C GLY A 124 36.74 3.37 8.27
N GLY A 125 37.59 4.25 8.82
CA GLY A 125 39.01 4.04 8.85
C GLY A 125 39.80 4.57 7.65
N ALA A 126 40.12 5.85 7.69
CA ALA A 126 41.39 6.31 7.16
C ALA A 126 42.51 5.65 7.98
N THR A 127 43.05 4.53 7.53
CA THR A 127 44.39 4.11 7.95
C THR A 127 45.39 4.96 7.19
N ALA A 128 45.84 6.00 7.88
CA ALA A 128 47.07 6.69 7.51
C ALA A 128 48.22 5.66 7.51
N ASN A 129 48.78 5.39 6.35
CA ASN A 129 50.13 4.82 6.25
C ASN A 129 51.07 5.92 5.85
N SER A 130 51.92 6.25 6.82
CA SER A 130 53.13 7.00 6.68
C SER A 130 54.18 6.24 5.88
#